data_f31ad7c6b8ee802049209c761b14c76f
#
_entry.id   f31ad7c6b8ee802049209c761b14c76f
#
_cell.length_a   1.000
_cell.length_b   1.000
_cell.length_c   1.000
_cell.angle_alpha   90.00
_cell.angle_beta   90.00
_cell.angle_gamma   90.00
#
_symmetry.space_group_name_H-M   'P 1'
#
loop_
_entity.id
_entity.type
_entity.pdbx_description
1 polymer ?
#
loop_
_entity_poly.entity_id
_entity_poly.type
_entity_poly.pdbx_seq_one_letter_code
_entity_poly.pdbx_strand_id
1 'polypeptide(L)'
;IIFHLDNINIILHLGMSGSLRISKNNDNFFLKHDHAEFIFDEEKIVYNDPRRFGSIHLADKLDEHRLIKNLGPEPLSKDFNPMDLHKITAKSKINIKSLLMNQKNVVGIGNIYASESLYLAQINPNRVASDLTIEDCKKITHSAKKILNAAIKVGGTTLKDFYSADGSPGYFKFELNVYGREGLECKKCKTLITKVVINTRATFFCDSCQS
;
A
#
# COMPACT_ATOMS: atom_id res chain seq x y z
N ILE A 1 -0.95 12.05 -0.06
CA ILE A 1 -2.11 12.85 -0.49
C ILE A 1 -1.57 14.16 -1.05
N ILE A 2 -2.16 14.63 -2.13
CA ILE A 2 -1.80 15.90 -2.75
C ILE A 2 -3.06 16.75 -2.82
N PHE A 3 -2.99 17.96 -2.27
CA PHE A 3 -4.01 18.99 -2.45
C PHE A 3 -3.49 19.96 -3.52
N HIS A 4 -4.23 20.09 -4.61
CA HIS A 4 -3.95 21.04 -5.68
C HIS A 4 -4.66 22.36 -5.35
N LEU A 5 -3.89 23.42 -5.18
CA LEU A 5 -4.38 24.78 -5.02
C LEU A 5 -4.01 25.60 -6.28
N ASP A 6 -4.54 26.79 -6.41
CA ASP A 6 -4.39 27.60 -7.64
C ASP A 6 -2.93 27.81 -8.07
N ASN A 7 -2.02 28.08 -7.13
CA ASN A 7 -0.62 28.42 -7.41
C ASN A 7 0.41 27.52 -6.75
N ILE A 8 -0.02 26.56 -5.91
CA ILE A 8 0.87 25.71 -5.14
C ILE A 8 0.21 24.39 -4.82
N ASN A 9 1.00 23.36 -4.57
CA ASN A 9 0.49 22.07 -4.12
C ASN A 9 0.91 21.82 -2.67
N ILE A 10 0.01 21.21 -1.89
CA ILE A 10 0.34 20.69 -0.57
C ILE A 10 0.50 19.17 -0.70
N ILE A 11 1.68 18.67 -0.33
CA ILE A 11 1.95 17.24 -0.25
C ILE A 11 1.86 16.83 1.22
N LEU A 12 0.92 15.96 1.55
CA LEU A 12 0.76 15.38 2.87
C LEU A 12 1.19 13.92 2.85
N HIS A 13 2.30 13.62 3.52
CA HIS A 13 2.77 12.26 3.76
C HIS A 13 2.28 11.81 5.14
N LEU A 14 1.42 10.79 5.19
CA LEU A 14 0.80 10.32 6.43
C LEU A 14 1.75 9.52 7.33
N GLY A 15 2.88 9.08 6.82
CA GLY A 15 3.76 8.18 7.55
C GLY A 15 3.10 6.83 7.82
N MET A 16 3.20 6.35 9.05
CA MET A 16 2.67 5.04 9.46
C MET A 16 1.39 5.13 10.30
N SER A 17 1.13 6.28 10.92
CA SER A 17 0.02 6.47 11.86
C SER A 17 -0.76 7.77 11.61
N GLY A 18 -0.38 8.51 10.57
CA GLY A 18 -1.09 9.72 10.19
C GLY A 18 -2.48 9.41 9.63
N SER A 19 -3.43 10.19 10.04
CA SER A 19 -4.82 10.12 9.60
C SER A 19 -5.39 11.51 9.36
N LEU A 20 -6.43 11.58 8.56
CA LEU A 20 -7.20 12.79 8.34
C LEU A 20 -8.62 12.59 8.88
N ARG A 21 -9.12 13.59 9.57
CA ARG A 21 -10.48 13.64 10.09
C ARG A 21 -11.18 14.89 9.57
N ILE A 22 -12.40 14.75 9.07
CA ILE A 22 -13.26 15.86 8.71
C ILE A 22 -14.11 16.24 9.93
N SER A 23 -14.20 17.52 10.23
CA SER A 23 -15.06 18.08 11.29
C SER A 23 -15.58 19.46 10.90
N LYS A 24 -16.61 19.95 11.58
CA LYS A 24 -17.14 21.30 11.35
C LYS A 24 -16.20 22.35 11.92
N ASN A 25 -16.19 23.55 11.34
CA ASN A 25 -15.31 24.64 11.80
C ASN A 25 -15.58 25.08 13.26
N ASN A 26 -16.82 24.97 13.72
CA ASN A 26 -17.22 25.30 15.09
C ASN A 26 -16.93 24.20 16.12
N ASP A 27 -16.45 23.03 15.68
CA ASP A 27 -16.00 21.96 16.57
C ASP A 27 -14.65 22.33 17.16
N ASN A 28 -14.64 22.98 18.33
CA ASN A 28 -13.43 23.36 19.06
C ASN A 28 -12.77 22.19 19.79
N PHE A 29 -12.82 21.00 19.22
CA PHE A 29 -12.32 19.79 19.83
C PHE A 29 -10.97 19.42 19.22
N PHE A 30 -9.91 19.65 20.00
CA PHE A 30 -8.53 19.29 19.64
C PHE A 30 -8.15 18.00 20.35
N LEU A 31 -7.91 16.93 19.60
CA LEU A 31 -7.50 15.65 20.15
C LEU A 31 -5.99 15.60 20.38
N LYS A 32 -5.58 14.72 21.29
CA LYS A 32 -4.17 14.40 21.45
C LYS A 32 -3.58 13.95 20.09
N HIS A 33 -2.46 14.55 19.70
CA HIS A 33 -1.75 14.29 18.44
C HIS A 33 -2.38 14.92 17.19
N ASP A 34 -3.32 15.81 17.29
CA ASP A 34 -3.68 16.71 16.21
C ASP A 34 -2.55 17.72 16.01
N HIS A 35 -2.09 17.91 14.77
CA HIS A 35 -0.91 18.71 14.46
C HIS A 35 -1.18 19.85 13.49
N ALA A 36 -2.18 19.72 12.63
CA ALA A 36 -2.55 20.74 11.66
C ALA A 36 -4.04 20.66 11.32
N GLU A 37 -4.60 21.82 10.99
CA GLU A 37 -5.96 21.96 10.46
C GLU A 37 -5.90 22.64 9.10
N PHE A 38 -6.65 22.11 8.14
CA PHE A 38 -6.91 22.74 6.84
C PHE A 38 -8.36 23.20 6.86
N ILE A 39 -8.55 24.52 6.92
CA ILE A 39 -9.86 25.16 7.14
C ILE A 39 -10.45 25.54 5.79
N PHE A 40 -11.70 25.13 5.55
CA PHE A 40 -12.55 25.48 4.42
C PHE A 40 -13.76 26.28 4.92
N ASP A 41 -14.71 26.59 4.04
CA ASP A 41 -15.85 27.47 4.40
C ASP A 41 -16.68 26.96 5.57
N GLU A 42 -17.08 25.69 5.58
CA GLU A 42 -17.95 25.11 6.60
C GLU A 42 -17.28 24.00 7.41
N GLU A 43 -16.25 23.37 6.86
CA GLU A 43 -15.58 22.20 7.42
C GLU A 43 -14.08 22.40 7.48
N LYS A 44 -13.42 21.58 8.29
CA LYS A 44 -11.98 21.49 8.37
C LYS A 44 -11.51 20.05 8.28
N ILE A 45 -10.32 19.86 7.72
CA ILE A 45 -9.60 18.58 7.73
C ILE A 45 -8.53 18.70 8.80
N VAL A 46 -8.56 17.80 9.79
CA VAL A 46 -7.59 17.76 10.89
C VAL A 46 -6.61 16.61 10.64
N TYR A 47 -5.33 16.93 10.65
CA TYR A 47 -4.24 15.97 10.56
C TYR A 47 -3.82 15.51 11.95
N ASN A 48 -3.98 14.19 12.21
CA ASN A 48 -3.56 13.54 13.44
C ASN A 48 -2.44 12.54 13.16
N ASP A 49 -1.35 12.56 13.93
CA ASP A 49 -0.25 11.59 13.79
C ASP A 49 0.45 11.31 15.13
N PRO A 50 0.05 10.25 15.85
CA PRO A 50 0.63 9.90 17.15
C PRO A 50 2.13 9.63 17.11
N ARG A 51 2.67 9.13 16.01
CA ARG A 51 4.08 8.75 15.88
C ARG A 51 4.96 9.82 15.26
N ARG A 52 4.38 10.86 14.68
CA ARG A 52 5.06 11.99 14.03
C ARG A 52 6.03 11.58 12.90
N PHE A 53 5.66 10.55 12.13
CA PHE A 53 6.42 10.12 10.96
C PHE A 53 5.91 10.72 9.65
N GLY A 54 4.79 11.41 9.72
CA GLY A 54 4.25 12.15 8.60
C GLY A 54 4.92 13.51 8.42
N SER A 55 4.59 14.17 7.33
CA SER A 55 5.11 15.49 7.00
C SER A 55 4.21 16.22 6.02
N ILE A 56 4.21 17.55 6.10
CA ILE A 56 3.48 18.45 5.22
C ILE A 56 4.49 19.28 4.46
N HIS A 57 4.37 19.37 3.14
CA HIS A 57 5.27 20.10 2.26
C HIS A 57 4.48 20.97 1.29
N LEU A 58 5.03 22.14 0.99
CA LEU A 58 4.60 22.97 -0.13
C LEU A 58 5.45 22.63 -1.37
N ALA A 59 4.85 22.60 -2.54
CA ALA A 59 5.55 22.31 -3.78
C ALA A 59 4.94 23.09 -4.95
N ASP A 60 5.74 23.89 -5.60
CA ASP A 60 5.34 24.55 -6.85
C ASP A 60 5.23 23.53 -7.97
N LYS A 61 6.21 22.60 -8.05
CA LYS A 61 6.28 21.52 -9.03
C LYS A 61 6.35 20.16 -8.34
N LEU A 62 5.36 19.33 -8.61
CA LEU A 62 5.27 18.00 -7.98
C LEU A 62 6.35 17.03 -8.46
N ASP A 63 6.64 17.04 -9.75
CA ASP A 63 7.62 16.15 -10.41
C ASP A 63 9.06 16.38 -9.94
N GLU A 64 9.38 17.58 -9.46
CA GLU A 64 10.69 17.91 -8.89
C GLU A 64 10.79 17.60 -7.39
N HIS A 65 9.65 17.43 -6.69
CA HIS A 65 9.66 17.26 -5.23
C HIS A 65 10.23 15.90 -4.81
N ARG A 66 11.11 15.90 -3.79
CA ARG A 66 11.84 14.70 -3.32
C ARG A 66 10.97 13.49 -2.98
N LEU A 67 9.74 13.70 -2.51
CA LEU A 67 8.79 12.63 -2.16
C LEU A 67 8.08 12.04 -3.38
N ILE A 68 8.13 12.70 -4.53
CA ILE A 68 7.35 12.34 -5.74
C ILE A 68 8.26 11.91 -6.89
N LYS A 69 9.32 12.65 -7.17
CA LYS A 69 10.17 12.52 -8.39
C LYS A 69 10.73 11.13 -8.68
N ASN A 70 10.82 10.26 -7.69
CA ASN A 70 11.40 8.92 -7.84
C ASN A 70 10.35 7.82 -7.59
N LEU A 71 9.07 8.15 -7.56
CA LEU A 71 8.03 7.14 -7.39
C LEU A 71 7.83 6.37 -8.69
N GLY A 72 7.60 5.08 -8.56
CA GLY A 72 7.17 4.23 -9.68
C GLY A 72 5.71 4.48 -10.06
N PRO A 73 5.21 3.76 -11.08
CA PRO A 73 3.85 3.91 -11.56
C PRO A 73 2.81 3.51 -10.51
N GLU A 74 1.63 4.10 -10.61
CA GLU A 74 0.44 3.68 -9.87
C GLU A 74 0.00 2.27 -10.30
N PRO A 75 -0.23 1.35 -9.36
CA PRO A 75 -0.49 -0.06 -9.68
C PRO A 75 -1.77 -0.29 -10.49
N LEU A 76 -2.75 0.62 -10.40
CA LEU A 76 -4.00 0.53 -11.14
C LEU A 76 -3.95 1.22 -12.51
N SER A 77 -2.92 2.01 -12.77
CA SER A 77 -2.74 2.65 -14.07
C SER A 77 -2.32 1.66 -15.17
N LYS A 78 -2.33 2.12 -16.43
CA LYS A 78 -1.78 1.37 -17.57
C LYS A 78 -0.26 1.24 -17.54
N ASP A 79 0.42 2.12 -16.79
CA ASP A 79 1.88 2.18 -16.72
C ASP A 79 2.47 1.05 -15.87
N PHE A 80 1.69 0.50 -14.93
CA PHE A 80 2.05 -0.76 -14.27
C PHE A 80 1.56 -1.94 -15.14
N ASN A 81 2.43 -2.41 -16.02
CA ASN A 81 2.16 -3.46 -17.00
C ASN A 81 3.21 -4.57 -16.96
N PRO A 82 2.92 -5.76 -17.54
CA PRO A 82 3.82 -6.91 -17.49
C PRO A 82 5.18 -6.67 -18.13
N MET A 83 5.23 -5.91 -19.23
CA MET A 83 6.47 -5.68 -19.99
C MET A 83 7.45 -4.83 -19.17
N ASP A 84 6.96 -3.77 -18.54
CA ASP A 84 7.81 -2.90 -17.75
C ASP A 84 8.20 -3.56 -16.43
N LEU A 85 7.30 -4.30 -15.80
CA LEU A 85 7.66 -5.13 -14.64
C LEU A 85 8.77 -6.13 -15.02
N HIS A 86 8.66 -6.83 -16.17
CA HIS A 86 9.68 -7.78 -16.61
C HIS A 86 11.05 -7.12 -16.88
N LYS A 87 11.07 -5.91 -17.47
CA LYS A 87 12.32 -5.15 -17.64
C LYS A 87 13.01 -4.84 -16.31
N ILE A 88 12.23 -4.55 -15.27
CA ILE A 88 12.75 -4.26 -13.92
C ILE A 88 13.22 -5.55 -13.25
N THR A 89 12.43 -6.63 -13.32
CA THR A 89 12.77 -7.91 -12.69
C THR A 89 14.03 -8.51 -13.29
N ALA A 90 14.17 -8.51 -14.62
CA ALA A 90 15.31 -9.09 -15.31
C ALA A 90 16.70 -8.52 -14.88
N LYS A 91 16.72 -7.32 -14.30
CA LYS A 91 17.94 -6.65 -13.81
C LYS A 91 18.16 -6.80 -12.30
N SER A 92 17.27 -7.52 -11.61
CA SER A 92 17.23 -7.50 -10.14
C SER A 92 17.48 -8.88 -9.53
N LYS A 93 18.47 -8.95 -8.65
CA LYS A 93 18.82 -10.16 -7.88
C LYS A 93 18.10 -10.27 -6.52
N ILE A 94 17.25 -9.31 -6.17
CA ILE A 94 16.46 -9.39 -4.93
C ILE A 94 15.23 -10.27 -5.16
N ASN A 95 14.60 -10.72 -4.06
CA ASN A 95 13.36 -11.48 -4.17
C ASN A 95 12.21 -10.58 -4.70
N ILE A 96 11.24 -11.22 -5.36
CA ILE A 96 10.13 -10.52 -6.01
C ILE A 96 9.27 -9.72 -5.02
N LYS A 97 9.08 -10.21 -3.80
CA LYS A 97 8.31 -9.46 -2.81
C LYS A 97 8.96 -8.13 -2.46
N SER A 98 10.26 -8.12 -2.22
CA SER A 98 11.02 -6.89 -1.94
C SER A 98 11.01 -5.93 -3.13
N LEU A 99 11.06 -6.45 -4.34
CA LEU A 99 10.98 -5.65 -5.56
C LEU A 99 9.62 -4.94 -5.65
N LEU A 100 8.52 -5.64 -5.42
CA LEU A 100 7.16 -5.08 -5.45
C LEU A 100 6.90 -4.07 -4.33
N MET A 101 7.56 -4.22 -3.18
CA MET A 101 7.43 -3.28 -2.06
C MET A 101 8.29 -2.01 -2.22
N ASN A 102 9.15 -1.96 -3.21
CA ASN A 102 9.95 -0.78 -3.49
C ASN A 102 9.15 0.26 -4.27
N GLN A 103 8.84 1.39 -3.62
CA GLN A 103 8.03 2.48 -4.18
C GLN A 103 8.61 3.09 -5.47
N LYS A 104 9.89 2.86 -5.78
CA LYS A 104 10.49 3.25 -7.07
C LYS A 104 10.07 2.35 -8.22
N ASN A 105 9.65 1.12 -7.95
CA ASN A 105 9.24 0.15 -8.96
C ASN A 105 7.72 0.19 -9.20
N VAL A 106 6.96 0.31 -8.12
CA VAL A 106 5.50 0.49 -8.13
C VAL A 106 5.08 1.08 -6.80
N VAL A 107 4.18 2.06 -6.81
CA VAL A 107 3.67 2.66 -5.57
C VAL A 107 2.50 1.86 -4.99
N GLY A 108 2.15 2.10 -3.73
CA GLY A 108 0.92 1.59 -3.11
C GLY A 108 0.89 0.09 -2.79
N ILE A 109 1.90 -0.69 -3.18
CA ILE A 109 1.99 -2.12 -2.83
C ILE A 109 2.82 -2.28 -1.56
N GLY A 110 2.13 -2.35 -0.41
CA GLY A 110 2.76 -2.63 0.89
C GLY A 110 2.84 -4.11 1.21
N ASN A 111 3.26 -4.42 2.44
CA ASN A 111 3.53 -5.80 2.90
C ASN A 111 2.33 -6.75 2.75
N ILE A 112 1.12 -6.26 3.02
CA ILE A 112 -0.11 -7.05 2.89
C ILE A 112 -0.37 -7.37 1.41
N TYR A 113 -0.49 -6.33 0.60
CA TYR A 113 -0.85 -6.50 -0.81
C TYR A 113 0.23 -7.19 -1.63
N ALA A 114 1.52 -7.05 -1.30
CA ALA A 114 2.59 -7.84 -1.91
C ALA A 114 2.40 -9.34 -1.64
N SER A 115 2.12 -9.75 -0.40
CA SER A 115 1.89 -11.16 -0.04
C SER A 115 0.64 -11.72 -0.72
N GLU A 116 -0.48 -11.00 -0.66
CA GLU A 116 -1.75 -11.42 -1.25
C GLU A 116 -1.70 -11.49 -2.80
N SER A 117 -1.05 -10.52 -3.43
CA SER A 117 -0.88 -10.51 -4.89
C SER A 117 -0.02 -11.67 -5.38
N LEU A 118 1.07 -11.97 -4.67
CA LEU A 118 1.93 -13.11 -5.00
C LEU A 118 1.24 -14.46 -4.74
N TYR A 119 0.41 -14.56 -3.70
CA TYR A 119 -0.43 -15.74 -3.48
C TYR A 119 -1.41 -15.94 -4.63
N LEU A 120 -2.12 -14.90 -5.04
CA LEU A 120 -3.07 -14.98 -6.14
C LEU A 120 -2.37 -15.30 -7.48
N ALA A 121 -1.17 -14.78 -7.69
CA ALA A 121 -0.31 -15.07 -8.85
C ALA A 121 0.32 -16.46 -8.80
N GLN A 122 0.27 -17.15 -7.66
CA GLN A 122 0.93 -18.45 -7.41
C GLN A 122 2.47 -18.38 -7.52
N ILE A 123 3.06 -17.24 -7.13
CA ILE A 123 4.50 -16.99 -7.16
C ILE A 123 5.05 -16.97 -5.73
N ASN A 124 6.12 -17.72 -5.47
CA ASN A 124 6.78 -17.72 -4.17
C ASN A 124 7.43 -16.35 -3.90
N PRO A 125 7.17 -15.72 -2.73
CA PRO A 125 7.71 -14.40 -2.41
C PRO A 125 9.25 -14.34 -2.32
N ASN A 126 9.90 -15.50 -2.09
CA ASN A 126 11.37 -15.62 -2.03
C ASN A 126 12.01 -15.75 -3.41
N ARG A 127 11.25 -16.04 -4.46
CA ARG A 127 11.79 -16.24 -5.80
C ARG A 127 12.57 -15.02 -6.25
N VAL A 128 13.78 -15.24 -6.80
CA VAL A 128 14.63 -14.16 -7.31
C VAL A 128 13.93 -13.47 -8.48
N ALA A 129 13.92 -12.15 -8.48
CA ALA A 129 13.17 -11.40 -9.48
C ALA A 129 13.67 -11.65 -10.92
N SER A 130 14.98 -11.83 -11.12
CA SER A 130 15.56 -12.14 -12.44
C SER A 130 15.11 -13.47 -13.04
N ASP A 131 14.60 -14.40 -12.22
CA ASP A 131 14.16 -15.72 -12.65
C ASP A 131 12.68 -15.74 -13.09
N LEU A 132 12.02 -14.59 -13.03
CA LEU A 132 10.63 -14.44 -13.45
C LEU A 132 10.51 -14.31 -14.97
N THR A 133 9.61 -15.08 -15.54
CA THR A 133 9.23 -14.96 -16.94
C THR A 133 8.26 -13.81 -17.17
N ILE A 134 8.09 -13.41 -18.43
CA ILE A 134 7.04 -12.43 -18.80
C ILE A 134 5.63 -12.91 -18.40
N GLU A 135 5.40 -14.23 -18.42
CA GLU A 135 4.12 -14.81 -18.02
C GLU A 135 3.90 -14.68 -16.50
N ASP A 136 4.94 -14.85 -15.71
CA ASP A 136 4.89 -14.60 -14.27
C ASP A 136 4.59 -13.11 -14.00
N CYS A 137 5.21 -12.19 -14.72
CA CYS A 137 4.93 -10.77 -14.63
C CYS A 137 3.48 -10.41 -15.01
N LYS A 138 2.89 -11.09 -16.00
CA LYS A 138 1.45 -10.95 -16.31
C LYS A 138 0.57 -11.40 -15.15
N LYS A 139 0.86 -12.56 -14.54
CA LYS A 139 0.12 -13.03 -13.36
C LYS A 139 0.24 -12.06 -12.19
N ILE A 140 1.43 -11.55 -11.91
CA ILE A 140 1.68 -10.60 -10.81
C ILE A 140 0.91 -9.31 -11.04
N THR A 141 1.04 -8.66 -12.21
CA THR A 141 0.37 -7.39 -12.50
C THR A 141 -1.16 -7.53 -12.47
N HIS A 142 -1.71 -8.62 -13.04
CA HIS A 142 -3.14 -8.91 -12.98
C HIS A 142 -3.61 -9.10 -11.53
N SER A 143 -2.88 -9.91 -10.76
CA SER A 143 -3.23 -10.22 -9.37
C SER A 143 -3.17 -8.99 -8.46
N ALA A 144 -2.14 -8.15 -8.62
CA ALA A 144 -2.01 -6.89 -7.89
C ALA A 144 -3.20 -5.96 -8.15
N LYS A 145 -3.54 -5.75 -9.42
CA LYS A 145 -4.71 -4.94 -9.81
C LYS A 145 -6.02 -5.50 -9.24
N LYS A 146 -6.21 -6.82 -9.31
CA LYS A 146 -7.40 -7.49 -8.78
C LYS A 146 -7.53 -7.31 -7.26
N ILE A 147 -6.46 -7.55 -6.51
CA ILE A 147 -6.44 -7.41 -5.04
C ILE A 147 -6.69 -5.96 -4.62
N LEU A 148 -6.02 -4.99 -5.25
CA LEU A 148 -6.17 -3.58 -4.91
C LEU A 148 -7.58 -3.07 -5.22
N ASN A 149 -8.14 -3.43 -6.38
CA ASN A 149 -9.53 -3.06 -6.70
C ASN A 149 -10.54 -3.68 -5.72
N ALA A 150 -10.33 -4.93 -5.29
CA ALA A 150 -11.18 -5.56 -4.29
C ALA A 150 -11.06 -4.86 -2.93
N ALA A 151 -9.83 -4.50 -2.51
CA ALA A 151 -9.60 -3.77 -1.27
C ALA A 151 -10.25 -2.38 -1.28
N ILE A 152 -10.14 -1.64 -2.38
CA ILE A 152 -10.76 -0.31 -2.53
C ILE A 152 -12.29 -0.40 -2.41
N LYS A 153 -12.91 -1.39 -3.04
CA LYS A 153 -14.38 -1.59 -2.97
C LYS A 153 -14.91 -1.78 -1.55
N VAL A 154 -14.10 -2.32 -0.65
CA VAL A 154 -14.48 -2.54 0.75
C VAL A 154 -13.88 -1.47 1.70
N GLY A 155 -13.36 -0.36 1.18
CA GLY A 155 -12.81 0.73 1.98
C GLY A 155 -11.41 0.49 2.54
N GLY A 156 -10.68 -0.51 2.02
CA GLY A 156 -9.31 -0.83 2.43
C GLY A 156 -9.20 -2.07 3.32
N THR A 157 -7.97 -2.36 3.77
CA THR A 157 -7.68 -3.46 4.70
C THR A 157 -7.42 -2.87 6.08
N THR A 158 -8.38 -2.97 6.97
CA THR A 158 -8.23 -2.47 8.34
C THR A 158 -7.46 -3.48 9.18
N LEU A 159 -6.22 -3.18 9.50
CA LEU A 159 -5.57 -3.63 10.72
C LEU A 159 -5.91 -2.60 11.80
N LYS A 160 -6.09 -3.01 13.03
CA LYS A 160 -6.63 -2.38 14.25
C LYS A 160 -6.57 -0.83 14.44
N ASP A 161 -5.88 -0.09 13.59
CA ASP A 161 -5.53 1.32 13.83
C ASP A 161 -6.04 2.29 12.73
N PHE A 162 -6.93 1.87 11.83
CA PHE A 162 -7.48 2.74 10.79
C PHE A 162 -8.91 3.15 11.13
N TYR A 163 -9.12 4.46 11.23
CA TYR A 163 -10.45 5.08 11.33
C TYR A 163 -10.81 5.73 9.99
N SER A 164 -12.08 5.63 9.59
CA SER A 164 -12.62 6.38 8.46
C SER A 164 -12.58 7.89 8.75
N ALA A 165 -12.66 8.72 7.72
CA ALA A 165 -12.63 10.19 7.88
C ALA A 165 -13.77 10.75 8.75
N ASP A 166 -14.86 9.99 8.95
CA ASP A 166 -15.97 10.26 9.85
C ASP A 166 -15.75 9.80 11.29
N GLY A 167 -14.55 9.26 11.60
CA GLY A 167 -14.21 8.75 12.93
C GLY A 167 -14.77 7.37 13.26
N SER A 168 -15.52 6.74 12.34
CA SER A 168 -16.00 5.38 12.54
C SER A 168 -14.83 4.38 12.41
N PRO A 169 -14.78 3.33 13.26
CA PRO A 169 -13.81 2.27 13.06
C PRO A 169 -14.11 1.58 11.73
N GLY A 170 -13.15 1.61 10.79
CA GLY A 170 -13.28 0.97 9.49
C GLY A 170 -13.39 -0.55 9.64
N TYR A 171 -14.62 -1.06 9.70
CA TYR A 171 -14.92 -2.50 9.77
C TYR A 171 -14.87 -3.17 8.39
N PHE A 172 -13.85 -2.90 7.59
CA PHE A 172 -13.73 -3.60 6.32
C PHE A 172 -12.76 -4.78 6.47
N LYS A 173 -13.29 -5.94 6.74
CA LYS A 173 -12.55 -7.20 6.65
C LYS A 173 -12.40 -7.58 5.18
N PHE A 174 -11.37 -7.04 4.53
CA PHE A 174 -10.84 -7.72 3.34
C PHE A 174 -10.34 -9.09 3.80
N GLU A 175 -10.96 -10.17 3.30
CA GLU A 175 -10.57 -11.53 3.68
C GLU A 175 -9.20 -11.88 3.10
N LEU A 176 -8.19 -11.79 3.96
CA LEU A 176 -6.83 -12.16 3.60
C LEU A 176 -6.71 -13.68 3.38
N ASN A 177 -5.93 -14.06 2.39
CA ASN A 177 -5.68 -15.45 2.03
C ASN A 177 -4.47 -16.03 2.76
N VAL A 178 -3.41 -15.26 2.90
CA VAL A 178 -2.16 -15.69 3.53
C VAL A 178 -1.68 -14.74 4.61
N TYR A 179 -1.83 -13.42 4.46
CA TYR A 179 -1.25 -12.45 5.39
C TYR A 179 -1.85 -12.58 6.79
N GLY A 180 -0.98 -12.75 7.80
CA GLY A 180 -1.38 -12.95 9.20
C GLY A 180 -2.02 -14.29 9.51
N ARG A 181 -1.92 -15.27 8.61
CA ARG A 181 -2.54 -16.59 8.74
C ARG A 181 -1.54 -17.73 8.94
N GLU A 182 -0.37 -17.44 9.52
CA GLU A 182 0.63 -18.45 9.91
C GLU A 182 -0.01 -19.63 10.65
N GLY A 183 0.30 -20.85 10.23
CA GLY A 183 -0.22 -22.08 10.86
C GLY A 183 -1.68 -22.40 10.61
N LEU A 184 -2.42 -21.54 9.87
CA LEU A 184 -3.78 -21.85 9.42
C LEU A 184 -3.75 -22.51 8.05
N GLU A 185 -4.78 -23.29 7.74
CA GLU A 185 -4.93 -23.94 6.46
C GLU A 185 -5.05 -22.93 5.30
N CYS A 186 -4.34 -23.20 4.22
CA CYS A 186 -4.54 -22.53 2.95
C CYS A 186 -5.99 -22.77 2.46
N LYS A 187 -6.68 -21.69 2.09
CA LYS A 187 -8.07 -21.77 1.61
C LYS A 187 -8.22 -22.65 0.35
N LYS A 188 -7.13 -22.80 -0.44
CA LYS A 188 -7.14 -23.54 -1.72
C LYS A 188 -6.72 -25.00 -1.56
N CYS A 189 -5.58 -25.28 -0.91
CA CYS A 189 -4.98 -26.64 -0.90
C CYS A 189 -4.86 -27.27 0.49
N LYS A 190 -5.27 -26.58 1.56
CA LYS A 190 -5.25 -27.03 2.95
C LYS A 190 -3.84 -27.16 3.58
N THR A 191 -2.77 -26.97 2.82
CA THR A 191 -1.40 -26.87 3.38
C THR A 191 -1.34 -25.68 4.36
N LEU A 192 -0.63 -25.81 5.45
CA LEU A 192 -0.49 -24.74 6.44
C LEU A 192 0.28 -23.54 5.83
N ILE A 193 -0.18 -22.33 6.12
CA ILE A 193 0.48 -21.10 5.70
C ILE A 193 1.80 -20.94 6.43
N THR A 194 2.87 -20.77 5.66
CA THR A 194 4.23 -20.55 6.14
C THR A 194 4.48 -19.06 6.37
N LYS A 195 5.24 -18.76 7.43
CA LYS A 195 5.75 -17.41 7.69
C LYS A 195 7.26 -17.42 7.71
N VAL A 196 7.86 -16.46 7.00
CA VAL A 196 9.30 -16.16 7.04
C VAL A 196 9.50 -14.66 7.22
N VAL A 197 10.74 -14.24 7.47
CA VAL A 197 11.11 -12.82 7.51
C VAL A 197 11.94 -12.51 6.27
N ILE A 198 11.47 -11.58 5.43
CA ILE A 198 12.16 -11.06 4.27
C ILE A 198 12.40 -9.56 4.48
N ASN A 199 13.68 -9.15 4.50
CA ASN A 199 14.05 -7.73 4.69
C ASN A 199 13.29 -7.06 5.84
N THR A 200 13.38 -7.65 7.04
CA THR A 200 12.72 -7.19 8.28
C THR A 200 11.18 -7.23 8.26
N ARG A 201 10.56 -7.78 7.22
CA ARG A 201 9.10 -7.83 7.08
C ARG A 201 8.57 -9.27 7.14
N ALA A 202 7.61 -9.50 8.03
CA ALA A 202 6.88 -10.77 8.07
C ALA A 202 6.23 -11.05 6.70
N THR A 203 6.45 -12.24 6.18
CA THR A 203 6.02 -12.67 4.85
C THR A 203 5.28 -13.97 4.99
N PHE A 204 4.08 -14.05 4.46
CA PHE A 204 3.20 -15.19 4.57
C PHE A 204 2.89 -15.74 3.17
N PHE A 205 2.95 -17.05 3.02
CA PHE A 205 2.70 -17.71 1.75
C PHE A 205 2.33 -19.18 1.94
N CYS A 206 1.82 -19.82 0.89
CA CYS A 206 1.53 -21.24 0.86
C CYS A 206 2.59 -21.96 0.01
N ASP A 207 3.41 -22.81 0.63
CA ASP A 207 4.50 -23.53 -0.07
C ASP A 207 3.99 -24.44 -1.21
N SER A 208 2.78 -24.96 -1.07
CA SER A 208 2.18 -25.84 -2.08
C SER A 208 1.57 -25.10 -3.28
N CYS A 209 1.04 -23.88 -3.06
CA CYS A 209 0.38 -23.11 -4.11
C CYS A 209 1.31 -22.14 -4.85
N GLN A 210 2.45 -21.79 -4.26
CA GLN A 210 3.35 -20.73 -4.74
C GLN A 210 4.72 -21.32 -5.06
N SER A 211 5.08 -21.40 -6.32
CA SER A 211 6.35 -21.90 -6.83
C SER A 211 7.28 -20.77 -7.29
#